data_d8d86e443af6da217961123722077934
#
_entry.id   d8d86e443af6da217961123722077934
#
_cell.length_a   1.000
_cell.length_b   1.000
_cell.length_c   1.000
_cell.angle_alpha   90.00
_cell.angle_beta   90.00
_cell.angle_gamma   90.00
#
_symmetry.space_group_name_H-M   'P 1'
#
loop_
_entity.id
_entity.type
_entity.pdbx_description
1 polymer ?
#
loop_
_entity_poly.entity_id
_entity_poly.type
_entity_poly.pdbx_seq_one_letter_code
_entity_poly.pdbx_strand_id
1 'polypeptide(L)'
;METPLIEFRDVTKRFDEKIILDKANLAIYENQITTIIGKSGSGKSVLLKNIIGLLSPDEGSILFRGKPVREMKKLEWNGYRSQISYMFQNNALFDSMSVFENIALPLRQTTNLGKKEIEKKVISRSEQMELADALLKYPSELSGGMQKRVALARALVTDPTILLFDEPTTGQDPIRKNLILSMIAHYRKQFGFTAILISHDIPDVFFISDRILLLWEGKIAFHGTYDELTRLKHPMIDEFLQSLSGLRDELTGLLSKEMFRARYALTLSGGRVDTKISAVLFSVHFEHLADAFGHQVALKVLKALGEYVNKYLGPLGGFSARHNRDRILTILPHIGIEEAGQVVHDLAQGLQLKALPEIQALTGGKTGAVTCFEISVTAGITEGSSADDIERIMEKAEANQNIIARYQCGKESAQ
;
A
#
# COMPACT_ATOMS: atom_id res chain seq x y z
N MET A 1 2.85 7.72 -24.43
CA MET A 1 2.28 8.25 -23.18
C MET A 1 0.92 7.59 -22.99
N GLU A 2 0.64 7.11 -21.80
CA GLU A 2 -0.63 6.48 -21.45
C GLU A 2 -1.75 7.54 -21.45
N THR A 3 -2.85 7.26 -22.12
CA THR A 3 -3.98 8.23 -22.20
C THR A 3 -4.77 8.17 -20.90
N PRO A 4 -5.02 9.30 -20.21
CA PRO A 4 -5.81 9.30 -18.98
C PRO A 4 -7.25 8.84 -19.22
N LEU A 5 -7.78 8.07 -18.26
CA LEU A 5 -9.21 7.71 -18.23
C LEU A 5 -10.05 8.93 -17.84
N ILE A 6 -9.62 9.66 -16.80
CA ILE A 6 -10.22 10.93 -16.38
C ILE A 6 -9.09 11.96 -16.27
N GLU A 7 -9.34 13.16 -16.78
CA GLU A 7 -8.40 14.27 -16.71
C GLU A 7 -9.12 15.56 -16.29
N PHE A 8 -8.54 16.26 -15.32
CA PHE A 8 -8.96 17.60 -14.92
C PHE A 8 -8.00 18.61 -15.53
N ARG A 9 -8.54 19.63 -16.18
CA ARG A 9 -7.78 20.74 -16.77
C ARG A 9 -8.27 22.05 -16.19
N ASP A 10 -7.45 22.67 -15.34
CA ASP A 10 -7.69 23.94 -14.65
C ASP A 10 -9.07 24.01 -13.96
N VAL A 11 -9.49 22.92 -13.35
CA VAL A 11 -10.81 22.81 -12.74
C VAL A 11 -10.90 23.66 -11.49
N THR A 12 -11.79 24.65 -11.51
CA THR A 12 -12.14 25.48 -10.36
C THR A 12 -13.57 25.18 -9.92
N LYS A 13 -13.77 25.01 -8.60
CA LYS A 13 -15.11 24.85 -8.00
C LYS A 13 -15.26 25.76 -6.81
N ARG A 14 -16.35 26.56 -6.82
CA ARG A 14 -16.72 27.50 -5.77
C ARG A 14 -18.06 27.10 -5.13
N PHE A 15 -18.22 27.45 -3.90
CA PHE A 15 -19.51 27.52 -3.20
C PHE A 15 -19.61 28.91 -2.60
N ASP A 16 -20.55 29.68 -3.09
CA ASP A 16 -20.65 31.11 -2.83
C ASP A 16 -19.30 31.80 -3.15
N GLU A 17 -18.69 32.50 -2.21
CA GLU A 17 -17.40 33.18 -2.42
C GLU A 17 -16.19 32.27 -2.12
N LYS A 18 -16.40 31.06 -1.58
CA LYS A 18 -15.31 30.16 -1.18
C LYS A 18 -14.87 29.25 -2.31
N ILE A 19 -13.61 29.39 -2.74
CA ILE A 19 -12.97 28.46 -3.67
C ILE A 19 -12.63 27.18 -2.93
N ILE A 20 -13.11 26.04 -3.43
CA ILE A 20 -12.83 24.71 -2.87
C ILE A 20 -11.83 23.94 -3.71
N LEU A 21 -11.91 24.06 -5.04
CA LEU A 21 -10.89 23.60 -5.97
C LEU A 21 -10.41 24.81 -6.76
N ASP A 22 -9.10 25.02 -6.84
CA ASP A 22 -8.47 26.14 -7.50
C ASP A 22 -7.53 25.63 -8.60
N LYS A 23 -7.98 25.71 -9.87
CA LYS A 23 -7.24 25.27 -11.06
C LYS A 23 -6.62 23.89 -10.89
N ALA A 24 -7.42 22.95 -10.38
CA ALA A 24 -6.96 21.59 -10.14
C ALA A 24 -6.65 20.88 -11.46
N ASN A 25 -5.44 20.35 -11.58
CA ASN A 25 -4.96 19.58 -12.72
C ASN A 25 -4.56 18.19 -12.23
N LEU A 26 -5.18 17.14 -12.77
CA LEU A 26 -4.87 15.76 -12.41
C LEU A 26 -5.24 14.79 -13.55
N ALA A 27 -4.64 13.61 -13.52
CA ALA A 27 -4.93 12.52 -14.44
C ALA A 27 -5.14 11.21 -13.66
N ILE A 28 -6.18 10.46 -14.02
CA ILE A 28 -6.48 9.13 -13.47
C ILE A 28 -6.38 8.14 -14.62
N TYR A 29 -5.64 7.06 -14.40
CA TYR A 29 -5.36 6.07 -15.42
C TYR A 29 -6.17 4.79 -15.23
N GLU A 30 -6.46 4.11 -16.32
CA GLU A 30 -7.26 2.89 -16.32
C GLU A 30 -6.54 1.76 -15.56
N ASN A 31 -7.29 0.91 -14.86
CA ASN A 31 -6.79 -0.23 -14.09
C ASN A 31 -5.78 0.12 -12.98
N GLN A 32 -5.76 1.36 -12.50
CA GLN A 32 -4.92 1.79 -11.37
C GLN A 32 -5.77 2.14 -10.15
N ILE A 33 -5.14 2.08 -8.97
CA ILE A 33 -5.67 2.64 -7.73
C ILE A 33 -5.04 4.02 -7.56
N THR A 34 -5.83 5.08 -7.68
CA THR A 34 -5.42 6.45 -7.38
C THR A 34 -5.97 6.86 -6.03
N THR A 35 -5.10 7.12 -5.07
CA THR A 35 -5.50 7.59 -3.73
C THR A 35 -5.38 9.09 -3.61
N ILE A 36 -6.47 9.73 -3.18
CA ILE A 36 -6.55 11.16 -2.91
C ILE A 36 -6.42 11.39 -1.42
N ILE A 37 -5.36 12.08 -1.02
CA ILE A 37 -5.06 12.44 0.37
C ILE A 37 -5.11 13.96 0.55
N GLY A 38 -5.27 14.42 1.78
CA GLY A 38 -5.30 15.84 2.14
C GLY A 38 -6.02 16.08 3.46
N LYS A 39 -5.85 17.25 4.04
CA LYS A 39 -6.49 17.64 5.32
C LYS A 39 -8.03 17.52 5.21
N SER A 40 -8.71 17.34 6.35
CA SER A 40 -10.17 17.40 6.38
C SER A 40 -10.65 18.76 5.85
N GLY A 41 -11.70 18.75 5.03
CA GLY A 41 -12.21 19.98 4.41
C GLY A 41 -11.40 20.51 3.21
N SER A 42 -10.33 19.83 2.75
CA SER A 42 -9.53 20.28 1.61
C SER A 42 -10.22 20.18 0.24
N GLY A 43 -11.42 19.58 0.16
CA GLY A 43 -12.17 19.47 -1.10
C GLY A 43 -12.16 18.07 -1.73
N LYS A 44 -11.62 17.03 -1.07
CA LYS A 44 -11.55 15.65 -1.61
C LYS A 44 -12.90 15.10 -2.08
N SER A 45 -13.93 15.19 -1.25
CA SER A 45 -15.29 14.74 -1.64
C SER A 45 -15.91 15.61 -2.72
N VAL A 46 -15.54 16.91 -2.82
CA VAL A 46 -15.95 17.79 -3.91
C VAL A 46 -15.33 17.32 -5.22
N LEU A 47 -14.07 16.90 -5.20
CA LEU A 47 -13.38 16.34 -6.36
C LEU A 47 -14.10 15.07 -6.84
N LEU A 48 -14.43 14.10 -5.94
CA LEU A 48 -15.20 12.91 -6.32
C LEU A 48 -16.59 13.27 -6.89
N LYS A 49 -17.30 14.23 -6.29
CA LYS A 49 -18.61 14.67 -6.78
C LYS A 49 -18.55 15.28 -8.18
N ASN A 50 -17.44 15.93 -8.54
CA ASN A 50 -17.19 16.39 -9.90
C ASN A 50 -16.94 15.20 -10.85
N ILE A 51 -16.21 14.17 -10.43
CA ILE A 51 -15.99 12.95 -11.23
C ILE A 51 -17.31 12.26 -11.56
N ILE A 52 -18.19 12.04 -10.58
CA ILE A 52 -19.48 11.36 -10.83
C ILE A 52 -20.53 12.26 -11.47
N GLY A 53 -20.20 13.54 -11.68
CA GLY A 53 -21.11 14.51 -12.28
C GLY A 53 -22.27 14.95 -11.40
N LEU A 54 -22.15 14.82 -10.07
CA LEU A 54 -23.07 15.44 -9.10
C LEU A 54 -22.81 16.93 -8.95
N LEU A 55 -21.58 17.36 -9.23
CA LEU A 55 -21.19 18.76 -9.31
C LEU A 55 -20.55 19.01 -10.68
N SER A 56 -20.77 20.21 -11.21
CA SER A 56 -20.06 20.68 -12.40
C SER A 56 -19.00 21.71 -11.99
N PRO A 57 -17.85 21.75 -12.66
CA PRO A 57 -16.86 22.79 -12.44
C PRO A 57 -17.43 24.16 -12.85
N ASP A 58 -17.00 25.20 -12.16
CA ASP A 58 -17.34 26.58 -12.51
C ASP A 58 -16.42 27.10 -13.63
N GLU A 59 -15.13 26.69 -13.59
CA GLU A 59 -14.13 26.96 -14.64
C GLU A 59 -13.33 25.68 -14.94
N GLY A 60 -12.69 25.64 -16.11
CA GLY A 60 -11.92 24.50 -16.57
C GLY A 60 -12.78 23.37 -17.14
N SER A 61 -12.20 22.20 -17.32
CA SER A 61 -12.89 21.07 -17.93
C SER A 61 -12.47 19.74 -17.33
N ILE A 62 -13.42 18.80 -17.28
CA ILE A 62 -13.18 17.40 -16.93
C ILE A 62 -13.36 16.59 -18.20
N LEU A 63 -12.36 15.77 -18.52
CA LEU A 63 -12.38 14.91 -19.69
C LEU A 63 -12.50 13.45 -19.26
N PHE A 64 -13.28 12.68 -19.99
CA PHE A 64 -13.33 11.22 -19.89
C PHE A 64 -12.88 10.64 -21.21
N ARG A 65 -11.79 9.87 -21.20
CA ARG A 65 -11.12 9.32 -22.38
C ARG A 65 -10.88 10.41 -23.46
N GLY A 66 -10.42 11.60 -23.01
CA GLY A 66 -10.11 12.73 -23.86
C GLY A 66 -11.32 13.58 -24.31
N LYS A 67 -12.56 13.17 -24.01
CA LYS A 67 -13.77 13.94 -24.37
C LYS A 67 -14.27 14.76 -23.17
N PRO A 68 -14.54 16.09 -23.33
CA PRO A 68 -15.08 16.90 -22.26
C PRO A 68 -16.46 16.38 -21.79
N VAL A 69 -16.59 16.10 -20.50
CA VAL A 69 -17.80 15.54 -19.89
C VAL A 69 -18.99 16.50 -20.06
N ARG A 70 -18.73 17.81 -20.05
CA ARG A 70 -19.75 18.85 -20.19
C ARG A 70 -20.38 18.90 -21.61
N GLU A 71 -19.64 18.40 -22.61
CA GLU A 71 -20.07 18.38 -24.01
C GLU A 71 -20.79 17.09 -24.41
N MET A 72 -20.90 16.14 -23.47
CA MET A 72 -21.56 14.86 -23.71
C MET A 72 -23.05 15.04 -23.91
N LYS A 73 -23.59 14.45 -24.99
CA LYS A 73 -25.04 14.33 -25.19
C LYS A 73 -25.63 13.37 -24.13
N LYS A 74 -26.96 13.46 -23.95
CA LYS A 74 -27.69 12.67 -22.92
C LYS A 74 -27.36 11.17 -22.93
N LEU A 75 -27.22 10.57 -24.11
CA LEU A 75 -26.88 9.14 -24.24
C LEU A 75 -25.44 8.86 -23.78
N GLU A 76 -24.49 9.69 -24.17
CA GLU A 76 -23.07 9.56 -23.78
C GLU A 76 -22.89 9.82 -22.28
N TRP A 77 -23.59 10.82 -21.74
CA TRP A 77 -23.64 11.13 -20.33
C TRP A 77 -24.17 9.95 -19.50
N ASN A 78 -25.26 9.34 -19.94
CA ASN A 78 -25.79 8.14 -19.28
C ASN A 78 -24.79 6.98 -19.36
N GLY A 79 -24.11 6.81 -20.51
CA GLY A 79 -23.05 5.81 -20.68
C GLY A 79 -21.84 6.08 -19.78
N TYR A 80 -21.45 7.34 -19.59
CA TYR A 80 -20.40 7.73 -18.65
C TYR A 80 -20.79 7.39 -17.21
N ARG A 81 -21.98 7.79 -16.77
CA ARG A 81 -22.45 7.53 -15.40
C ARG A 81 -22.63 6.06 -15.08
N SER A 82 -23.07 5.25 -16.05
CA SER A 82 -23.21 3.79 -15.83
C SER A 82 -21.88 3.07 -15.64
N GLN A 83 -20.76 3.68 -16.04
CA GLN A 83 -19.43 3.13 -15.84
C GLN A 83 -18.85 3.46 -14.46
N ILE A 84 -19.53 4.30 -13.66
CA ILE A 84 -19.03 4.74 -12.35
C ILE A 84 -19.94 4.18 -11.25
N SER A 85 -19.33 3.56 -10.26
CA SER A 85 -20.00 3.16 -9.02
C SER A 85 -19.37 3.85 -7.82
N TYR A 86 -20.14 3.96 -6.73
CA TYR A 86 -19.72 4.67 -5.53
C TYR A 86 -19.94 3.83 -4.28
N MET A 87 -18.91 3.67 -3.50
CA MET A 87 -18.98 3.04 -2.18
C MET A 87 -18.85 4.09 -1.09
N PHE A 88 -19.92 4.27 -0.32
CA PHE A 88 -20.00 5.25 0.77
C PHE A 88 -19.27 4.76 2.02
N GLN A 89 -18.83 5.72 2.83
CA GLN A 89 -18.11 5.51 4.09
C GLN A 89 -18.80 4.49 5.02
N ASN A 90 -20.11 4.58 5.20
CA ASN A 90 -20.91 3.73 6.10
C ASN A 90 -21.58 2.53 5.41
N ASN A 91 -20.98 2.01 4.32
CA ASN A 91 -21.54 0.94 3.48
C ASN A 91 -22.89 1.28 2.84
N ALA A 92 -23.71 2.14 3.48
CA ALA A 92 -25.04 2.57 3.05
C ALA A 92 -25.94 1.41 2.61
N LEU A 93 -25.89 0.28 3.32
CA LEU A 93 -26.80 -0.83 3.07
C LEU A 93 -28.20 -0.45 3.56
N PHE A 94 -29.21 -0.95 2.87
CA PHE A 94 -30.59 -0.81 3.28
C PHE A 94 -30.94 -1.92 4.28
N ASP A 95 -31.15 -1.56 5.54
CA ASP A 95 -31.40 -2.52 6.63
C ASP A 95 -32.71 -3.30 6.44
N SER A 96 -33.67 -2.74 5.70
CA SER A 96 -34.93 -3.38 5.35
C SER A 96 -34.85 -4.33 4.15
N MET A 97 -33.69 -4.47 3.53
CA MET A 97 -33.45 -5.31 2.38
C MET A 97 -32.46 -6.43 2.73
N SER A 98 -32.72 -7.63 2.20
CA SER A 98 -31.77 -8.74 2.28
C SER A 98 -30.47 -8.43 1.53
N VAL A 99 -29.44 -9.25 1.73
CA VAL A 99 -28.18 -9.19 0.96
C VAL A 99 -28.47 -9.24 -0.54
N PHE A 100 -29.31 -10.19 -0.97
CA PHE A 100 -29.71 -10.31 -2.37
C PHE A 100 -30.33 -9.01 -2.90
N GLU A 101 -31.25 -8.43 -2.16
CA GLU A 101 -31.96 -7.21 -2.56
C GLU A 101 -31.04 -5.99 -2.61
N ASN A 102 -30.15 -5.85 -1.62
CA ASN A 102 -29.12 -4.82 -1.63
C ASN A 102 -28.24 -4.90 -2.89
N ILE A 103 -27.77 -6.10 -3.25
CA ILE A 103 -26.91 -6.28 -4.43
C ILE A 103 -27.73 -6.11 -5.73
N ALA A 104 -28.98 -6.57 -5.77
CA ALA A 104 -29.84 -6.47 -6.94
C ALA A 104 -30.29 -5.03 -7.25
N LEU A 105 -30.28 -4.13 -6.25
CA LEU A 105 -30.86 -2.79 -6.36
C LEU A 105 -30.31 -1.95 -7.53
N PRO A 106 -28.99 -1.82 -7.74
CA PRO A 106 -28.45 -1.08 -8.87
C PRO A 106 -28.94 -1.63 -10.23
N LEU A 107 -28.95 -2.97 -10.38
CA LEU A 107 -29.43 -3.59 -11.63
C LEU A 107 -30.88 -3.27 -11.91
N ARG A 108 -31.76 -3.31 -10.88
CA ARG A 108 -33.19 -2.99 -10.99
C ARG A 108 -33.42 -1.52 -11.37
N GLN A 109 -32.54 -0.61 -10.92
CA GLN A 109 -32.71 0.83 -11.13
C GLN A 109 -32.06 1.34 -12.40
N THR A 110 -30.97 0.73 -12.85
CA THR A 110 -30.15 1.30 -13.94
C THR A 110 -30.14 0.48 -15.22
N THR A 111 -30.75 -0.74 -15.18
CA THR A 111 -30.78 -1.63 -16.35
C THR A 111 -32.21 -2.07 -16.68
N ASN A 112 -32.40 -2.57 -17.90
CA ASN A 112 -33.66 -3.19 -18.36
C ASN A 112 -33.63 -4.72 -18.27
N LEU A 113 -32.76 -5.30 -17.41
CA LEU A 113 -32.60 -6.74 -17.25
C LEU A 113 -33.86 -7.40 -16.66
N GLY A 114 -34.20 -8.57 -17.15
CA GLY A 114 -35.29 -9.39 -16.59
C GLY A 114 -34.92 -9.98 -15.23
N LYS A 115 -35.95 -10.40 -14.45
CA LYS A 115 -35.75 -10.94 -13.10
C LYS A 115 -34.73 -12.07 -13.05
N LYS A 116 -34.78 -13.02 -14.00
CA LYS A 116 -33.84 -14.17 -14.07
C LYS A 116 -32.40 -13.75 -14.36
N GLU A 117 -32.22 -12.72 -15.16
CA GLU A 117 -30.88 -12.18 -15.49
C GLU A 117 -30.27 -11.45 -14.28
N ILE A 118 -31.09 -10.66 -13.57
CA ILE A 118 -30.70 -10.01 -12.32
C ILE A 118 -30.29 -11.07 -11.28
N GLU A 119 -31.13 -12.09 -11.10
CA GLU A 119 -30.86 -13.20 -10.18
C GLU A 119 -29.53 -13.88 -10.49
N LYS A 120 -29.30 -14.23 -11.76
CA LYS A 120 -28.03 -14.84 -12.21
C LYS A 120 -26.82 -13.95 -11.91
N LYS A 121 -26.90 -12.64 -12.20
CA LYS A 121 -25.81 -11.69 -11.93
C LYS A 121 -25.54 -11.54 -10.43
N VAL A 122 -26.59 -11.45 -9.60
CA VAL A 122 -26.46 -11.33 -8.15
C VAL A 122 -25.83 -12.58 -7.54
N ILE A 123 -26.30 -13.79 -7.92
CA ILE A 123 -25.74 -15.05 -7.42
C ILE A 123 -24.26 -15.15 -7.82
N SER A 124 -23.94 -14.95 -9.10
CA SER A 124 -22.56 -15.02 -9.58
C SER A 124 -21.64 -14.02 -8.85
N ARG A 125 -22.08 -12.78 -8.63
CA ARG A 125 -21.29 -11.78 -7.88
C ARG A 125 -21.14 -12.18 -6.41
N SER A 126 -22.19 -12.74 -5.82
CA SER A 126 -22.15 -13.18 -4.42
C SER A 126 -21.22 -14.37 -4.20
N GLU A 127 -21.19 -15.32 -5.12
CA GLU A 127 -20.24 -16.43 -5.11
C GLU A 127 -18.79 -15.92 -5.18
N GLN A 128 -18.50 -15.01 -6.11
CA GLN A 128 -17.17 -14.40 -6.28
C GLN A 128 -16.70 -13.64 -5.04
N MET A 129 -17.62 -13.22 -4.17
CA MET A 129 -17.33 -12.42 -2.97
C MET A 129 -17.59 -13.19 -1.66
N GLU A 130 -17.73 -14.52 -1.74
CA GLU A 130 -17.95 -15.40 -0.59
C GLU A 130 -19.19 -15.01 0.25
N LEU A 131 -20.29 -14.68 -0.44
CA LEU A 131 -21.56 -14.24 0.16
C LEU A 131 -22.73 -15.20 -0.18
N ALA A 132 -22.49 -16.32 -0.86
CA ALA A 132 -23.52 -17.23 -1.33
C ALA A 132 -24.48 -17.69 -0.21
N ASP A 133 -23.93 -18.05 0.94
CA ASP A 133 -24.68 -18.53 2.11
C ASP A 133 -25.40 -17.41 2.88
N ALA A 134 -25.20 -16.16 2.50
CA ALA A 134 -25.74 -15.00 3.21
C ALA A 134 -26.83 -14.24 2.43
N LEU A 135 -27.21 -14.70 1.23
CA LEU A 135 -28.11 -13.97 0.32
C LEU A 135 -29.45 -13.59 0.93
N LEU A 136 -29.99 -14.44 1.80
CA LEU A 136 -31.28 -14.21 2.46
C LEU A 136 -31.19 -13.46 3.79
N LYS A 137 -29.96 -13.23 4.30
CA LYS A 137 -29.74 -12.51 5.55
C LYS A 137 -29.93 -11.00 5.36
N TYR A 138 -30.24 -10.32 6.46
CA TYR A 138 -30.30 -8.86 6.53
C TYR A 138 -28.97 -8.29 7.02
N PRO A 139 -28.66 -7.01 6.77
CA PRO A 139 -27.41 -6.37 7.22
C PRO A 139 -27.13 -6.55 8.72
N SER A 140 -28.16 -6.51 9.58
CA SER A 140 -28.03 -6.69 11.02
C SER A 140 -27.54 -8.08 11.46
N GLU A 141 -27.68 -9.10 10.59
CA GLU A 141 -27.26 -10.49 10.83
C GLU A 141 -25.83 -10.76 10.36
N LEU A 142 -25.16 -9.77 9.78
CA LEU A 142 -23.85 -9.88 9.17
C LEU A 142 -22.74 -9.29 10.06
N SER A 143 -21.56 -9.91 10.02
CA SER A 143 -20.36 -9.26 10.55
C SER A 143 -20.01 -7.99 9.76
N GLY A 144 -19.28 -7.04 10.38
CA GLY A 144 -18.88 -5.80 9.70
C GLY A 144 -18.08 -6.04 8.41
N GLY A 145 -17.26 -7.10 8.36
CA GLY A 145 -16.54 -7.50 7.15
C GLY A 145 -17.47 -8.01 6.05
N MET A 146 -18.49 -8.80 6.41
CA MET A 146 -19.52 -9.25 5.45
C MET A 146 -20.34 -8.06 4.93
N GLN A 147 -20.75 -7.13 5.78
CA GLN A 147 -21.44 -5.91 5.34
C GLN A 147 -20.64 -5.13 4.31
N LYS A 148 -19.32 -5.02 4.49
CA LYS A 148 -18.44 -4.37 3.51
C LYS A 148 -18.34 -5.14 2.19
N ARG A 149 -18.28 -6.48 2.25
CA ARG A 149 -18.34 -7.29 1.03
C ARG A 149 -19.68 -7.13 0.30
N VAL A 150 -20.80 -7.04 1.02
CA VAL A 150 -22.11 -6.77 0.41
C VAL A 150 -22.15 -5.39 -0.25
N ALA A 151 -21.63 -4.36 0.41
CA ALA A 151 -21.55 -3.02 -0.16
C ALA A 151 -20.68 -2.98 -1.43
N LEU A 152 -19.56 -3.70 -1.42
CA LEU A 152 -18.67 -3.81 -2.59
C LEU A 152 -19.33 -4.67 -3.70
N ALA A 153 -20.00 -5.79 -3.36
CA ALA A 153 -20.75 -6.58 -4.32
C ALA A 153 -21.84 -5.77 -5.00
N ARG A 154 -22.58 -4.96 -4.23
CA ARG A 154 -23.58 -4.02 -4.76
C ARG A 154 -22.96 -3.00 -5.70
N ALA A 155 -21.81 -2.45 -5.36
CA ALA A 155 -21.11 -1.48 -6.20
C ALA A 155 -20.57 -2.09 -7.51
N LEU A 156 -20.19 -3.37 -7.48
CA LEU A 156 -19.58 -4.09 -8.61
C LEU A 156 -20.58 -4.89 -9.47
N VAL A 157 -21.83 -5.03 -9.06
CA VAL A 157 -22.80 -5.89 -9.76
C VAL A 157 -23.18 -5.41 -11.16
N THR A 158 -22.97 -4.11 -11.43
CA THR A 158 -23.20 -3.47 -12.75
C THR A 158 -21.96 -3.51 -13.64
N ASP A 159 -20.87 -4.16 -13.21
CA ASP A 159 -19.58 -4.24 -13.90
C ASP A 159 -19.01 -2.84 -14.26
N PRO A 160 -18.88 -1.92 -13.27
CA PRO A 160 -18.39 -0.56 -13.54
C PRO A 160 -16.91 -0.55 -13.92
N THR A 161 -16.53 0.40 -14.80
CA THR A 161 -15.11 0.64 -15.12
C THR A 161 -14.40 1.38 -13.99
N ILE A 162 -15.14 2.24 -13.25
CA ILE A 162 -14.59 3.11 -12.20
C ILE A 162 -15.35 2.86 -10.90
N LEU A 163 -14.62 2.64 -9.83
CA LEU A 163 -15.18 2.51 -8.49
C LEU A 163 -14.57 3.58 -7.56
N LEU A 164 -15.44 4.39 -6.99
CA LEU A 164 -15.08 5.45 -6.07
C LEU A 164 -15.30 5.00 -4.63
N PHE A 165 -14.30 5.20 -3.78
CA PHE A 165 -14.32 4.89 -2.36
C PHE A 165 -14.14 6.19 -1.56
N ASP A 166 -15.12 6.53 -0.76
CA ASP A 166 -15.05 7.70 0.12
C ASP A 166 -14.79 7.23 1.56
N GLU A 167 -13.54 7.31 1.98
CA GLU A 167 -13.06 6.96 3.32
C GLU A 167 -13.52 5.56 3.81
N PRO A 168 -13.26 4.47 3.09
CA PRO A 168 -13.83 3.14 3.35
C PRO A 168 -13.34 2.51 4.66
N THR A 169 -12.26 3.03 5.24
CA THR A 169 -11.59 2.52 6.45
C THR A 169 -11.89 3.34 7.70
N THR A 170 -12.56 4.48 7.58
CA THR A 170 -12.84 5.38 8.70
C THR A 170 -13.63 4.68 9.81
N GLY A 171 -13.21 4.90 11.06
CA GLY A 171 -13.85 4.32 12.24
C GLY A 171 -13.56 2.84 12.48
N GLN A 172 -12.61 2.25 11.74
CA GLN A 172 -12.20 0.86 11.92
C GLN A 172 -10.89 0.78 12.74
N ASP A 173 -10.71 -0.32 13.46
CA ASP A 173 -9.44 -0.65 14.09
C ASP A 173 -8.36 -0.99 13.04
N PRO A 174 -7.05 -0.95 13.37
CA PRO A 174 -5.98 -1.15 12.40
C PRO A 174 -6.04 -2.47 11.63
N ILE A 175 -6.46 -3.57 12.28
CA ILE A 175 -6.56 -4.89 11.64
C ILE A 175 -7.66 -4.86 10.58
N ARG A 176 -8.82 -4.31 10.92
CA ARG A 176 -9.96 -4.20 9.99
C ARG A 176 -9.67 -3.24 8.84
N LYS A 177 -8.94 -2.13 9.09
CA LYS A 177 -8.47 -1.22 8.01
C LYS A 177 -7.67 -1.97 6.96
N ASN A 178 -6.67 -2.74 7.39
CA ASN A 178 -5.83 -3.53 6.50
C ASN A 178 -6.62 -4.58 5.71
N LEU A 179 -7.58 -5.25 6.36
CA LEU A 179 -8.47 -6.21 5.67
C LEU A 179 -9.29 -5.53 4.57
N ILE A 180 -9.82 -4.32 4.82
CA ILE A 180 -10.59 -3.57 3.82
C ILE A 180 -9.72 -3.15 2.65
N LEU A 181 -8.53 -2.62 2.91
CA LEU A 181 -7.59 -2.22 1.86
C LEU A 181 -7.15 -3.43 1.03
N SER A 182 -6.81 -4.54 1.67
CA SER A 182 -6.48 -5.81 1.00
C SER A 182 -7.64 -6.30 0.12
N MET A 183 -8.86 -6.21 0.61
CA MET A 183 -10.06 -6.58 -0.14
C MET A 183 -10.24 -5.69 -1.39
N ILE A 184 -10.04 -4.38 -1.28
CA ILE A 184 -10.11 -3.46 -2.43
C ILE A 184 -9.06 -3.83 -3.47
N ALA A 185 -7.81 -4.04 -3.06
CA ALA A 185 -6.72 -4.42 -3.96
C ALA A 185 -6.98 -5.77 -4.64
N HIS A 186 -7.43 -6.77 -3.87
CA HIS A 186 -7.78 -8.10 -4.37
C HIS A 186 -8.86 -8.05 -5.46
N TYR A 187 -9.99 -7.41 -5.15
CA TYR A 187 -11.11 -7.34 -6.09
C TYR A 187 -10.83 -6.43 -7.29
N ARG A 188 -10.00 -5.36 -7.12
CA ARG A 188 -9.53 -4.59 -8.26
C ARG A 188 -8.75 -5.46 -9.24
N LYS A 189 -7.85 -6.30 -8.74
CA LYS A 189 -7.08 -7.23 -9.57
C LYS A 189 -7.97 -8.27 -10.25
N GLN A 190 -8.98 -8.78 -9.52
CA GLN A 190 -9.89 -9.82 -10.02
C GLN A 190 -10.87 -9.29 -11.08
N PHE A 191 -11.39 -8.08 -10.90
CA PHE A 191 -12.46 -7.52 -11.75
C PHE A 191 -11.98 -6.42 -12.72
N GLY A 192 -10.76 -5.94 -12.60
CA GLY A 192 -10.14 -5.01 -13.54
C GLY A 192 -10.72 -3.59 -13.52
N PHE A 193 -11.34 -3.13 -12.43
CA PHE A 193 -11.84 -1.76 -12.34
C PHE A 193 -10.74 -0.76 -11.97
N THR A 194 -10.93 0.50 -12.34
CA THR A 194 -10.13 1.63 -11.86
C THR A 194 -10.65 2.10 -10.52
N ALA A 195 -9.81 2.18 -9.50
CA ALA A 195 -10.21 2.64 -8.18
C ALA A 195 -9.76 4.08 -7.92
N ILE A 196 -10.66 4.89 -7.36
CA ILE A 196 -10.34 6.22 -6.84
C ILE A 196 -10.73 6.22 -5.37
N LEU A 197 -9.75 6.39 -4.51
CA LEU A 197 -9.88 6.22 -3.07
C LEU A 197 -9.60 7.53 -2.35
N ILE A 198 -10.53 8.03 -1.56
CA ILE A 198 -10.25 9.06 -0.55
C ILE A 198 -9.85 8.36 0.74
N SER A 199 -8.72 8.73 1.32
CA SER A 199 -8.33 8.26 2.63
C SER A 199 -7.53 9.32 3.38
N HIS A 200 -7.66 9.28 4.70
CA HIS A 200 -6.77 9.94 5.65
C HIS A 200 -5.96 8.91 6.48
N ASP A 201 -6.23 7.62 6.26
CA ASP A 201 -5.52 6.52 6.91
C ASP A 201 -4.17 6.28 6.21
N ILE A 202 -3.28 7.21 6.45
CA ILE A 202 -1.92 7.13 6.03
C ILE A 202 -1.18 6.42 7.16
N PRO A 203 -0.40 5.45 6.83
CA PRO A 203 0.25 5.10 5.56
C PRO A 203 -0.35 3.90 4.82
N ASP A 204 -1.26 3.20 5.45
CA ASP A 204 -1.73 1.88 5.02
C ASP A 204 -2.26 1.91 3.57
N VAL A 205 -2.91 3.02 3.20
CA VAL A 205 -3.47 3.21 1.87
C VAL A 205 -2.40 3.25 0.76
N PHE A 206 -1.17 3.64 1.06
CA PHE A 206 -0.11 3.74 0.05
C PHE A 206 0.34 2.38 -0.49
N PHE A 207 0.15 1.30 0.27
CA PHE A 207 0.51 -0.05 -0.19
C PHE A 207 -0.34 -0.57 -1.31
N ILE A 208 -1.57 -0.11 -1.40
CA ILE A 208 -2.47 -0.49 -2.48
C ILE A 208 -2.51 0.53 -3.61
N SER A 209 -1.88 1.70 -3.43
CA SER A 209 -1.97 2.83 -4.36
C SER A 209 -0.92 2.73 -5.45
N ASP A 210 -1.35 2.73 -6.70
CA ASP A 210 -0.47 2.90 -7.86
C ASP A 210 -0.05 4.36 -7.99
N ARG A 211 -0.97 5.31 -7.66
CA ARG A 211 -0.72 6.76 -7.66
C ARG A 211 -1.33 7.44 -6.45
N ILE A 212 -0.68 8.53 -6.04
CA ILE A 212 -1.10 9.38 -4.93
C ILE A 212 -1.35 10.79 -5.46
N LEU A 213 -2.49 11.35 -5.09
CA LEU A 213 -2.86 12.74 -5.30
C LEU A 213 -2.92 13.44 -3.95
N LEU A 214 -2.09 14.46 -3.74
CA LEU A 214 -2.16 15.32 -2.56
C LEU A 214 -2.96 16.58 -2.89
N LEU A 215 -4.14 16.68 -2.28
CA LEU A 215 -4.98 17.87 -2.37
C LEU A 215 -4.72 18.77 -1.15
N TRP A 216 -4.20 19.98 -1.41
CA TRP A 216 -3.86 20.97 -0.40
C TRP A 216 -4.41 22.34 -0.79
N GLU A 217 -5.18 22.96 0.10
CA GLU A 217 -5.78 24.28 -0.12
C GLU A 217 -6.46 24.44 -1.49
N GLY A 218 -7.19 23.40 -1.90
CA GLY A 218 -7.90 23.38 -3.19
C GLY A 218 -7.04 23.08 -4.42
N LYS A 219 -5.72 22.93 -4.28
CA LYS A 219 -4.79 22.66 -5.38
C LYS A 219 -4.25 21.24 -5.31
N ILE A 220 -3.89 20.67 -6.45
CA ILE A 220 -3.13 19.41 -6.51
C ILE A 220 -1.66 19.77 -6.28
N ALA A 221 -1.21 19.57 -5.04
CA ALA A 221 0.17 19.85 -4.62
C ALA A 221 1.14 18.77 -5.07
N PHE A 222 0.65 17.54 -5.28
CA PHE A 222 1.44 16.42 -5.78
C PHE A 222 0.55 15.44 -6.54
N HIS A 223 1.11 14.82 -7.59
CA HIS A 223 0.53 13.73 -8.33
C HIS A 223 1.65 12.79 -8.83
N GLY A 224 1.73 11.58 -8.30
CA GLY A 224 2.80 10.64 -8.64
C GLY A 224 2.73 9.35 -7.86
N THR A 225 3.81 8.58 -7.89
CA THR A 225 3.99 7.37 -7.11
C THR A 225 4.43 7.68 -5.67
N TYR A 226 4.35 6.67 -4.79
CA TYR A 226 4.86 6.81 -3.42
C TYR A 226 6.37 7.15 -3.38
N ASP A 227 7.16 6.52 -4.27
CA ASP A 227 8.60 6.78 -4.34
C ASP A 227 8.91 8.22 -4.79
N GLU A 228 8.12 8.77 -5.70
CA GLU A 228 8.22 10.17 -6.10
C GLU A 228 7.82 11.11 -4.97
N LEU A 229 6.75 10.79 -4.23
CA LEU A 229 6.31 11.56 -3.06
C LEU A 229 7.40 11.65 -2.00
N THR A 230 8.07 10.54 -1.69
CA THR A 230 9.13 10.50 -0.67
C THR A 230 10.42 11.24 -1.05
N ARG A 231 10.63 11.49 -2.35
CA ARG A 231 11.80 12.24 -2.86
C ARG A 231 11.58 13.76 -2.92
N LEU A 232 10.34 14.19 -2.85
CA LEU A 232 9.99 15.61 -2.93
C LEU A 232 10.33 16.31 -1.61
N LYS A 233 11.28 17.24 -1.67
CA LYS A 233 11.60 18.16 -0.58
C LYS A 233 10.67 19.39 -0.67
N HIS A 234 9.51 19.31 -0.04
CA HIS A 234 8.57 20.41 0.01
C HIS A 234 8.02 20.56 1.43
N PRO A 235 7.99 21.78 2.03
CA PRO A 235 7.57 21.96 3.42
C PRO A 235 6.19 21.34 3.75
N MET A 236 5.25 21.39 2.82
CA MET A 236 3.92 20.77 2.97
C MET A 236 3.98 19.24 2.95
N ILE A 237 4.90 18.68 2.15
CA ILE A 237 5.13 17.24 2.07
C ILE A 237 5.93 16.80 3.29
N ASP A 238 6.86 17.61 3.77
CA ASP A 238 7.64 17.32 4.97
C ASP A 238 6.75 17.31 6.24
N GLU A 239 5.82 18.26 6.40
CA GLU A 239 4.81 18.22 7.49
C GLU A 239 3.95 16.94 7.40
N PHE A 240 3.59 16.57 6.17
CA PHE A 240 2.84 15.34 5.90
C PHE A 240 3.70 14.09 6.15
N LEU A 241 4.93 14.03 5.68
CA LEU A 241 5.89 12.94 5.90
C LEU A 241 6.30 12.84 7.37
N GLN A 242 6.38 13.95 8.12
CA GLN A 242 6.60 13.92 9.58
C GLN A 242 5.43 13.25 10.32
N SER A 243 4.21 13.41 9.84
CA SER A 243 3.07 12.62 10.34
C SER A 243 3.21 11.12 10.01
N LEU A 244 4.05 10.78 9.05
CA LEU A 244 4.41 9.43 8.63
C LEU A 244 5.67 8.88 9.35
N SER A 245 6.29 9.62 10.26
CA SER A 245 7.53 9.20 10.94
C SER A 245 7.38 7.89 11.72
N GLY A 246 6.16 7.51 12.10
CA GLY A 246 5.85 6.19 12.66
C GLY A 246 5.90 5.01 11.66
N LEU A 247 6.17 5.26 10.35
CA LEU A 247 6.17 4.24 9.30
C LEU A 247 7.48 3.53 9.12
N ARG A 248 8.56 4.22 9.46
CA ARG A 248 9.90 3.70 9.36
C ARG A 248 10.52 3.60 10.74
N ASP A 249 11.32 2.57 10.91
CA ASP A 249 12.21 2.48 12.06
C ASP A 249 13.25 3.60 11.97
N GLU A 250 13.28 4.49 12.95
CA GLU A 250 14.15 5.67 12.94
C GLU A 250 15.65 5.34 12.84
N LEU A 251 16.04 4.17 13.31
CA LEU A 251 17.43 3.74 13.30
C LEU A 251 17.86 3.19 11.94
N THR A 252 17.06 2.28 11.38
CA THR A 252 17.43 1.51 10.18
C THR A 252 16.86 2.07 8.89
N GLY A 253 15.89 2.99 8.96
CA GLY A 253 15.15 3.51 7.81
C GLY A 253 14.25 2.49 7.12
N LEU A 254 14.15 1.27 7.65
CA LEU A 254 13.27 0.21 7.16
C LEU A 254 11.82 0.47 7.58
N LEU A 255 10.89 -0.36 7.11
CA LEU A 255 9.49 -0.24 7.52
C LEU A 255 9.32 -0.43 9.04
N SER A 256 8.33 0.21 9.63
CA SER A 256 7.87 -0.13 10.98
C SER A 256 7.27 -1.54 10.98
N LYS A 257 7.13 -2.15 12.16
CA LYS A 257 6.55 -3.51 12.28
C LYS A 257 5.12 -3.56 11.77
N GLU A 258 4.33 -2.55 12.07
CA GLU A 258 2.94 -2.41 11.66
C GLU A 258 2.85 -2.36 10.15
N MET A 259 3.71 -1.57 9.55
CA MET A 259 3.82 -1.40 8.12
C MET A 259 4.24 -2.67 7.38
N PHE A 260 5.22 -3.36 7.93
CA PHE A 260 5.68 -4.63 7.40
C PHE A 260 4.56 -5.69 7.44
N ARG A 261 3.84 -5.81 8.57
CA ARG A 261 2.71 -6.74 8.70
C ARG A 261 1.59 -6.45 7.72
N ALA A 262 1.24 -5.17 7.55
CA ALA A 262 0.24 -4.75 6.58
C ALA A 262 0.65 -5.12 5.15
N ARG A 263 1.90 -4.84 4.76
CA ARG A 263 2.42 -5.18 3.44
C ARG A 263 2.51 -6.69 3.22
N TYR A 264 2.89 -7.44 4.25
CA TYR A 264 2.91 -8.90 4.20
C TYR A 264 1.51 -9.46 3.95
N ALA A 265 0.50 -9.02 4.70
CA ALA A 265 -0.90 -9.43 4.51
C ALA A 265 -1.41 -9.11 3.10
N LEU A 266 -1.05 -7.95 2.53
CA LEU A 266 -1.40 -7.56 1.16
C LEU A 266 -0.72 -8.45 0.12
N THR A 267 0.54 -8.80 0.31
CA THR A 267 1.29 -9.68 -0.59
C THR A 267 0.64 -11.07 -0.63
N LEU A 268 0.16 -11.58 0.51
CA LEU A 268 -0.55 -12.85 0.61
C LEU A 268 -1.94 -12.79 -0.05
N SER A 269 -2.69 -11.71 0.14
CA SER A 269 -4.04 -11.52 -0.41
C SER A 269 -4.05 -11.34 -1.92
N GLY A 270 -2.96 -10.85 -2.51
CA GLY A 270 -2.84 -10.55 -3.94
C GLY A 270 -2.34 -11.71 -4.80
N GLY A 271 -1.87 -12.81 -4.21
CA GLY A 271 -1.34 -13.98 -4.91
C GLY A 271 -2.39 -15.06 -5.20
N ARG A 272 -2.20 -15.84 -6.30
CA ARG A 272 -2.78 -17.17 -6.41
C ARG A 272 -2.29 -18.00 -5.19
N VAL A 273 -3.04 -19.01 -4.79
CA VAL A 273 -2.80 -19.91 -3.63
C VAL A 273 -1.35 -20.45 -3.51
N ASP A 274 -0.51 -20.28 -4.53
CA ASP A 274 0.87 -20.76 -4.64
C ASP A 274 1.91 -19.64 -4.89
N THR A 275 1.70 -18.41 -4.41
CA THR A 275 2.73 -17.39 -4.57
C THR A 275 3.91 -17.74 -3.66
N LYS A 276 5.01 -18.24 -4.27
CA LYS A 276 6.27 -18.46 -3.58
C LYS A 276 6.84 -17.11 -3.11
N ILE A 277 7.21 -17.04 -1.87
CA ILE A 277 7.92 -15.92 -1.27
C ILE A 277 9.23 -16.42 -0.70
N SER A 278 10.31 -15.69 -0.89
CA SER A 278 11.53 -15.91 -0.13
C SER A 278 11.58 -14.93 1.05
N ALA A 279 12.02 -15.42 2.19
CA ALA A 279 12.26 -14.61 3.38
C ALA A 279 13.71 -14.69 3.80
N VAL A 280 14.28 -13.55 4.17
CA VAL A 280 15.66 -13.43 4.67
C VAL A 280 15.64 -12.81 6.05
N LEU A 281 16.15 -13.53 7.03
CA LEU A 281 16.32 -13.05 8.41
C LEU A 281 17.79 -12.71 8.65
N PHE A 282 18.10 -11.42 8.74
CA PHE A 282 19.41 -10.93 9.14
C PHE A 282 19.48 -10.78 10.65
N SER A 283 20.63 -11.17 11.24
CA SER A 283 20.88 -10.97 12.68
C SER A 283 22.28 -10.39 12.92
N VAL A 284 22.35 -9.49 13.91
CA VAL A 284 23.59 -8.89 14.41
C VAL A 284 23.64 -9.19 15.89
N HIS A 285 24.74 -9.69 16.42
CA HIS A 285 24.90 -9.95 17.85
C HIS A 285 25.03 -8.62 18.63
N PHE A 286 23.91 -7.90 18.73
CA PHE A 286 23.86 -6.52 19.25
C PHE A 286 24.43 -6.40 20.67
N GLU A 287 24.03 -7.27 21.58
CA GLU A 287 24.48 -7.25 22.98
C GLU A 287 26.02 -7.42 23.05
N HIS A 288 26.55 -8.38 22.31
CA HIS A 288 28.00 -8.61 22.26
C HIS A 288 28.77 -7.42 21.71
N LEU A 289 28.23 -6.76 20.67
CA LEU A 289 28.79 -5.51 20.11
C LEU A 289 28.68 -4.34 21.10
N ALA A 290 27.56 -4.23 21.80
CA ALA A 290 27.30 -3.16 22.74
C ALA A 290 28.22 -3.29 24.00
N ASP A 291 28.46 -4.50 24.49
CA ASP A 291 29.33 -4.77 25.59
C ASP A 291 30.81 -4.53 25.23
N ALA A 292 31.20 -4.95 24.01
CA ALA A 292 32.59 -4.82 23.56
C ALA A 292 32.98 -3.39 23.13
N PHE A 293 32.05 -2.64 22.51
CA PHE A 293 32.36 -1.35 21.81
C PHE A 293 31.42 -0.21 22.16
N GLY A 294 30.46 -0.46 23.03
CA GLY A 294 29.44 0.49 23.40
C GLY A 294 28.24 0.52 22.45
N HIS A 295 27.10 0.90 22.98
CA HIS A 295 25.80 0.93 22.29
C HIS A 295 25.83 1.72 20.99
N GLN A 296 26.60 2.82 20.90
CA GLN A 296 26.67 3.64 19.69
C GLN A 296 27.26 2.89 18.49
N VAL A 297 28.22 2.00 18.70
CA VAL A 297 28.81 1.20 17.63
C VAL A 297 27.82 0.14 17.16
N ALA A 298 27.18 -0.58 18.09
CA ALA A 298 26.16 -1.56 17.77
C ALA A 298 25.00 -0.93 16.95
N LEU A 299 24.56 0.28 17.32
CA LEU A 299 23.53 1.02 16.57
C LEU A 299 24.01 1.42 15.16
N LYS A 300 25.29 1.81 14.98
CA LYS A 300 25.83 2.12 13.64
C LYS A 300 25.90 0.88 12.75
N VAL A 301 26.27 -0.27 13.28
CA VAL A 301 26.26 -1.54 12.53
C VAL A 301 24.85 -1.90 12.08
N LEU A 302 23.89 -1.79 12.97
CA LEU A 302 22.49 -2.09 12.66
C LEU A 302 21.92 -1.12 11.63
N LYS A 303 22.25 0.17 11.73
CA LYS A 303 21.88 1.18 10.74
C LYS A 303 22.46 0.88 9.36
N ALA A 304 23.76 0.60 9.30
CA ALA A 304 24.41 0.22 8.05
C ALA A 304 23.80 -1.04 7.43
N LEU A 305 23.50 -2.05 8.25
CA LEU A 305 22.79 -3.24 7.78
C LEU A 305 21.42 -2.88 7.17
N GLY A 306 20.65 -2.03 7.83
CA GLY A 306 19.35 -1.56 7.31
C GLY A 306 19.48 -0.84 5.96
N GLU A 307 20.47 0.06 5.82
CA GLU A 307 20.76 0.77 4.58
C GLU A 307 21.13 -0.19 3.43
N TYR A 308 21.97 -1.20 3.70
CA TYR A 308 22.36 -2.21 2.72
C TYR A 308 21.20 -3.14 2.35
N VAL A 309 20.41 -3.58 3.30
CA VAL A 309 19.19 -4.37 3.07
C VAL A 309 18.26 -3.60 2.13
N ASN A 310 17.99 -2.34 2.42
CA ASN A 310 17.13 -1.53 1.55
C ASN A 310 17.72 -1.30 0.15
N LYS A 311 19.04 -1.11 0.06
CA LYS A 311 19.75 -0.87 -1.19
C LYS A 311 19.74 -2.09 -2.13
N TYR A 312 19.94 -3.28 -1.60
CA TYR A 312 20.10 -4.51 -2.40
C TYR A 312 18.79 -5.25 -2.61
N LEU A 313 17.93 -5.31 -1.59
CA LEU A 313 16.69 -6.09 -1.64
C LEU A 313 15.45 -5.24 -1.99
N GLY A 314 15.48 -3.93 -1.75
CA GLY A 314 14.41 -3.01 -2.11
C GLY A 314 14.09 -2.98 -3.62
N PRO A 315 15.08 -2.86 -4.52
CA PRO A 315 14.86 -2.85 -5.99
C PRO A 315 14.19 -4.11 -6.53
N LEU A 316 14.27 -5.24 -5.82
CA LEU A 316 13.63 -6.50 -6.17
C LEU A 316 12.15 -6.57 -5.74
N GLY A 317 11.56 -5.46 -5.30
CA GLY A 317 10.23 -5.44 -4.72
C GLY A 317 10.19 -5.95 -3.29
N GLY A 318 11.34 -6.21 -2.70
CA GLY A 318 11.49 -6.64 -1.31
C GLY A 318 11.07 -5.55 -0.33
N PHE A 319 10.56 -5.97 0.82
CA PHE A 319 10.26 -5.07 1.93
C PHE A 319 10.76 -5.65 3.24
N SER A 320 11.29 -4.77 4.07
CA SER A 320 12.06 -5.16 5.26
C SER A 320 11.64 -4.36 6.48
N ALA A 321 11.66 -5.01 7.64
CA ALA A 321 11.46 -4.35 8.93
C ALA A 321 12.44 -4.86 9.96
N ARG A 322 12.79 -3.98 10.91
CA ARG A 322 13.47 -4.40 12.12
C ARG A 322 12.48 -5.08 13.07
N HIS A 323 12.69 -6.37 13.32
CA HIS A 323 11.79 -7.15 14.17
C HIS A 323 12.12 -6.99 15.66
N ASN A 324 13.41 -7.04 16.02
CA ASN A 324 13.93 -6.89 17.36
C ASN A 324 15.13 -5.93 17.40
N ARG A 325 15.84 -5.87 18.54
CA ARG A 325 17.06 -5.05 18.66
C ARG A 325 18.14 -5.42 17.65
N ASP A 326 18.19 -6.68 17.27
CA ASP A 326 19.29 -7.35 16.57
C ASP A 326 18.87 -8.02 15.26
N ARG A 327 17.59 -8.00 14.88
CA ARG A 327 17.06 -8.76 13.74
C ARG A 327 16.31 -7.89 12.75
N ILE A 328 16.58 -8.12 11.46
CA ILE A 328 15.86 -7.52 10.32
C ILE A 328 15.28 -8.66 9.48
N LEU A 329 13.97 -8.64 9.28
CA LEU A 329 13.27 -9.57 8.39
C LEU A 329 12.97 -8.88 7.08
N THR A 330 13.29 -9.54 5.97
CA THR A 330 12.97 -9.11 4.60
C THR A 330 12.10 -10.16 3.94
N ILE A 331 11.04 -9.74 3.27
CA ILE A 331 10.21 -10.57 2.40
C ILE A 331 10.48 -10.17 0.95
N LEU A 332 10.69 -11.17 0.09
CA LEU A 332 10.94 -11.04 -1.34
C LEU A 332 9.81 -11.75 -2.09
N PRO A 333 8.77 -11.01 -2.53
CA PRO A 333 7.70 -11.60 -3.34
C PRO A 333 8.22 -12.01 -4.71
N HIS A 334 7.82 -13.18 -5.19
CA HIS A 334 8.14 -13.70 -6.52
C HIS A 334 9.62 -14.00 -6.79
N ILE A 335 10.48 -13.95 -5.77
CA ILE A 335 11.91 -14.26 -5.85
C ILE A 335 12.15 -15.65 -5.27
N GLY A 336 12.87 -16.50 -5.98
CA GLY A 336 13.25 -17.83 -5.51
C GLY A 336 14.42 -17.80 -4.54
N ILE A 337 14.62 -18.90 -3.78
CA ILE A 337 15.65 -18.99 -2.74
C ILE A 337 17.08 -18.83 -3.27
N GLU A 338 17.35 -19.33 -4.49
CA GLU A 338 18.67 -19.22 -5.14
C GLU A 338 19.01 -17.78 -5.50
N GLU A 339 18.04 -17.05 -6.11
CA GLU A 339 18.19 -15.64 -6.47
C GLU A 339 18.31 -14.77 -5.21
N ALA A 340 17.49 -15.03 -4.19
CA ALA A 340 17.62 -14.37 -2.89
C ALA A 340 19.02 -14.61 -2.27
N GLY A 341 19.56 -15.82 -2.38
CA GLY A 341 20.89 -16.17 -1.91
C GLY A 341 21.99 -15.37 -2.60
N GLN A 342 21.89 -15.20 -3.91
CA GLN A 342 22.88 -14.42 -4.68
C GLN A 342 22.87 -12.94 -4.24
N VAL A 343 21.72 -12.35 -4.09
CA VAL A 343 21.60 -10.94 -3.66
C VAL A 343 22.07 -10.75 -2.21
N VAL A 344 21.81 -11.71 -1.34
CA VAL A 344 22.35 -11.70 0.03
C VAL A 344 23.88 -11.80 0.03
N HIS A 345 24.45 -12.58 -0.89
CA HIS A 345 25.90 -12.66 -1.07
C HIS A 345 26.50 -11.31 -1.51
N ASP A 346 25.91 -10.64 -2.50
CA ASP A 346 26.36 -9.32 -2.96
C ASP A 346 26.23 -8.24 -1.86
N LEU A 347 25.14 -8.28 -1.09
CA LEU A 347 24.95 -7.43 0.08
C LEU A 347 26.06 -7.66 1.11
N ALA A 348 26.39 -8.93 1.40
CA ALA A 348 27.42 -9.31 2.35
C ALA A 348 28.81 -8.79 1.93
N GLN A 349 29.18 -8.91 0.66
CA GLN A 349 30.42 -8.34 0.13
C GLN A 349 30.45 -6.80 0.31
N GLY A 350 29.35 -6.12 0.01
CA GLY A 350 29.24 -4.68 0.20
C GLY A 350 29.43 -4.26 1.66
N LEU A 351 28.81 -4.97 2.60
CA LEU A 351 28.96 -4.74 4.04
C LEU A 351 30.42 -4.94 4.47
N GLN A 352 31.02 -6.07 4.08
CA GLN A 352 32.37 -6.43 4.50
C GLN A 352 33.44 -5.47 3.96
N LEU A 353 33.32 -5.06 2.72
CA LEU A 353 34.35 -4.24 2.05
C LEU A 353 34.24 -2.74 2.32
N LYS A 354 33.04 -2.24 2.69
CA LYS A 354 32.82 -0.79 2.85
C LYS A 354 32.29 -0.43 4.22
N ALA A 355 31.11 -0.93 4.61
CA ALA A 355 30.41 -0.42 5.79
C ALA A 355 31.15 -0.78 7.10
N LEU A 356 31.60 -2.00 7.25
CA LEU A 356 32.28 -2.42 8.48
C LEU A 356 33.65 -1.73 8.70
N PRO A 357 34.51 -1.57 7.68
CA PRO A 357 35.73 -0.77 7.80
C PRO A 357 35.47 0.71 8.16
N GLU A 358 34.45 1.34 7.57
CA GLU A 358 34.09 2.74 7.89
C GLU A 358 33.62 2.87 9.34
N ILE A 359 32.82 1.93 9.85
CA ILE A 359 32.37 1.94 11.24
C ILE A 359 33.57 1.77 12.19
N GLN A 360 34.53 0.92 11.85
CA GLN A 360 35.74 0.76 12.63
C GLN A 360 36.60 2.01 12.68
N ALA A 361 36.80 2.66 11.55
CA ALA A 361 37.58 3.92 11.48
C ALA A 361 37.02 5.00 12.42
N LEU A 362 35.70 4.99 12.63
CA LEU A 362 35.02 5.89 13.57
C LEU A 362 35.20 5.51 15.05
N THR A 363 35.59 4.29 15.35
CA THR A 363 35.75 3.77 16.74
C THR A 363 37.20 3.87 17.24
N GLY A 364 38.20 3.87 16.35
CA GLY A 364 39.63 3.83 16.68
C GLY A 364 40.24 5.14 17.24
N GLY A 365 39.45 6.21 17.39
CA GLY A 365 39.97 7.53 17.74
C GLY A 365 40.00 7.94 19.21
N LYS A 366 39.52 7.11 20.16
CA LYS A 366 39.31 7.56 21.56
C LYS A 366 39.99 6.74 22.68
N THR A 367 40.58 5.63 22.41
CA THR A 367 41.31 4.87 23.44
C THR A 367 42.58 4.25 22.84
N GLY A 368 43.74 4.58 23.38
CA GLY A 368 45.05 4.16 22.91
C GLY A 368 45.38 2.67 23.07
N ALA A 369 44.40 1.81 23.19
CA ALA A 369 44.49 0.34 23.09
C ALA A 369 43.60 -0.11 21.94
N VAL A 370 44.18 -0.52 20.82
CA VAL A 370 43.48 -1.18 19.71
C VAL A 370 43.00 -2.54 20.20
N THR A 371 41.80 -2.60 20.79
CA THR A 371 41.14 -3.88 21.06
C THR A 371 40.59 -4.38 19.72
N CYS A 372 41.21 -5.42 19.18
CA CYS A 372 40.72 -6.13 18.02
C CYS A 372 39.37 -6.76 18.31
N PHE A 373 38.41 -6.53 17.46
CA PHE A 373 37.06 -7.05 17.60
C PHE A 373 36.57 -7.76 16.33
N GLU A 374 35.64 -8.64 16.53
CA GLU A 374 34.96 -9.36 15.47
C GLU A 374 33.50 -8.86 15.38
N ILE A 375 33.13 -8.35 14.20
CA ILE A 375 31.72 -8.09 13.88
C ILE A 375 31.28 -9.21 12.96
N SER A 376 30.22 -9.93 13.33
CA SER A 376 29.58 -10.90 12.47
C SER A 376 28.13 -10.53 12.20
N VAL A 377 27.75 -10.65 10.94
CA VAL A 377 26.36 -10.55 10.48
C VAL A 377 25.96 -11.92 9.96
N THR A 378 24.82 -12.43 10.44
CA THR A 378 24.27 -13.70 9.97
C THR A 378 23.03 -13.46 9.13
N ALA A 379 22.76 -14.34 8.17
CA ALA A 379 21.50 -14.37 7.44
C ALA A 379 20.99 -15.81 7.33
N GLY A 380 19.69 -15.98 7.47
CA GLY A 380 18.98 -17.21 7.19
C GLY A 380 17.98 -16.98 6.09
N ILE A 381 17.95 -17.85 5.09
CA ILE A 381 17.05 -17.77 3.93
C ILE A 381 16.09 -18.94 3.99
N THR A 382 14.81 -18.68 3.72
CA THR A 382 13.77 -19.71 3.64
C THR A 382 12.74 -19.38 2.59
N GLU A 383 12.09 -20.41 2.07
CA GLU A 383 10.86 -20.24 1.30
C GLU A 383 9.65 -20.27 2.25
N GLY A 384 8.72 -19.37 2.03
CA GLY A 384 7.43 -19.34 2.67
C GLY A 384 6.29 -19.48 1.65
N SER A 385 5.15 -19.90 2.13
CA SER A 385 3.91 -19.90 1.36
C SER A 385 2.97 -18.83 1.87
N SER A 386 1.94 -18.53 1.09
CA SER A 386 0.87 -17.61 1.49
C SER A 386 0.07 -18.06 2.73
N ALA A 387 0.28 -19.30 3.19
CA ALA A 387 -0.37 -19.86 4.38
C ALA A 387 0.48 -19.75 5.65
N ASP A 388 1.77 -19.38 5.53
CA ASP A 388 2.66 -19.25 6.70
C ASP A 388 2.46 -17.89 7.37
N ASP A 389 2.39 -17.86 8.71
CA ASP A 389 2.49 -16.61 9.45
C ASP A 389 3.95 -16.12 9.54
N ILE A 390 4.13 -14.87 9.95
CA ILE A 390 5.45 -14.23 10.01
C ILE A 390 6.35 -14.95 11.00
N GLU A 391 5.81 -15.37 12.14
CA GLU A 391 6.52 -16.04 13.20
C GLU A 391 7.10 -17.38 12.72
N ARG A 392 6.30 -18.16 12.01
CA ARG A 392 6.74 -19.44 11.44
C ARG A 392 7.81 -19.29 10.36
N ILE A 393 7.69 -18.23 9.53
CA ILE A 393 8.73 -17.90 8.52
C ILE A 393 10.04 -17.52 9.22
N MET A 394 9.96 -16.74 10.29
CA MET A 394 11.16 -16.38 11.07
C MET A 394 11.84 -17.59 11.68
N GLU A 395 11.09 -18.52 12.29
CA GLU A 395 11.63 -19.76 12.86
C GLU A 395 12.34 -20.59 11.78
N LYS A 396 11.74 -20.75 10.61
CA LYS A 396 12.36 -21.46 9.47
C LYS A 396 13.65 -20.78 9.02
N ALA A 397 13.66 -19.45 8.92
CA ALA A 397 14.85 -18.69 8.51
C ALA A 397 15.94 -18.76 9.59
N GLU A 398 15.58 -18.72 10.87
CA GLU A 398 16.51 -18.83 12.00
C GLU A 398 17.23 -20.19 12.02
N ALA A 399 16.52 -21.28 11.70
CA ALA A 399 17.10 -22.60 11.61
C ALA A 399 18.17 -22.74 10.49
N ASN A 400 18.14 -21.86 9.50
CA ASN A 400 19.03 -21.86 8.32
C ASN A 400 20.08 -20.75 8.37
N GLN A 401 20.36 -20.14 9.53
CA GLN A 401 21.29 -19.01 9.62
C GLN A 401 22.75 -19.42 9.39
N ASN A 402 23.42 -18.63 8.55
CA ASN A 402 24.85 -18.70 8.28
C ASN A 402 25.49 -17.32 8.44
N ILE A 403 26.77 -17.27 8.80
CA ILE A 403 27.54 -16.04 8.84
C ILE A 403 27.75 -15.58 7.38
N ILE A 404 27.26 -14.39 7.02
CA ILE A 404 27.38 -13.82 5.69
C ILE A 404 28.48 -12.77 5.59
N ALA A 405 28.77 -12.05 6.67
CA ALA A 405 29.84 -11.07 6.73
C ALA A 405 30.56 -11.16 8.08
N ARG A 406 31.89 -11.15 8.04
CA ARG A 406 32.76 -11.18 9.22
C ARG A 406 33.87 -10.15 9.05
N TYR A 407 34.04 -9.29 10.02
CA TYR A 407 35.12 -8.34 10.06
C TYR A 407 35.98 -8.56 11.30
N GLN A 408 37.27 -8.81 11.10
CA GLN A 408 38.29 -8.94 12.16
C GLN A 408 39.34 -7.85 11.97
N CYS A 409 39.60 -7.07 13.00
CA CYS A 409 40.70 -6.12 13.03
C CYS A 409 42.07 -6.83 13.03
N GLY A 410 42.96 -6.43 12.13
CA GLY A 410 44.41 -6.66 12.32
C GLY A 410 45.00 -7.95 11.74
N LYS A 411 44.40 -8.55 10.70
CA LYS A 411 45.18 -9.35 9.74
C LYS A 411 45.06 -8.71 8.37
N GLU A 412 46.03 -7.86 8.01
CA GLU A 412 46.40 -7.70 6.62
C GLU A 412 46.59 -9.10 6.04
N SER A 413 45.78 -9.43 5.04
CA SER A 413 45.96 -10.60 4.21
C SER A 413 47.33 -10.48 3.52
N ALA A 414 48.36 -11.07 4.10
CA ALA A 414 49.54 -11.48 3.37
C ALA A 414 49.14 -12.69 2.52
N GLN A 415 49.19 -12.51 1.22
CA GLN A 415 49.08 -13.37 0.04
C GLN A 415 47.73 -13.51 -0.58
#